data_c93382dd226669de7b9adb219402bef1
#
_entry.id   c93382dd226669de7b9adb219402bef1
#
_cell.length_a   1.000
_cell.length_b   1.000
_cell.length_c   1.000
_cell.angle_alpha   90.00
_cell.angle_beta   90.00
_cell.angle_gamma   90.00
#
_symmetry.space_group_name_H-M   'P 1'
#
loop_
_entity.id
_entity.type
_entity.pdbx_description
1 polymer ?
#
loop_
_entity_poly.entity_id
_entity_poly.type
_entity_poly.pdbx_seq_one_letter_code
_entity_poly.pdbx_strand_id
1 'polypeptide(L)'
;MKKVLQVFGEPLSNGGQESFIMNMYRNINRNNVQFDFFTPYYCDNEKLVDEINSLGGNVFEKKGNFDSKGNKKDFIKNLSEFLKEHKYEIIHIHSGSIFALAYGAKIARKSGAKKVIVHSHCGGFKNLKYRLIKILSTPYLLKYPTNYYACSKLAAEWKFPKKIIKEEKYNILKNAIDTNKLYFDENIREKTRKELNIEDKFVVGHIGRFSLQKNHDFLIDVFNEIQKKENNSVLMLIGVGELQGQIKEKIDRLGLKNKVLMLNLRSDIQELLNAMDVFVLPSFFEGLPVVGVESQATGLQVFTSTGVTRELPVEELAYYYPLEYSSEKWANNILKEYKGYKRKNTTELIKESGYDVKIAAKKMEELYLT
;
A
#
# COMPACT_ATOMS: atom_id res chain seq x y z
N MET A 1 7.80 9.92 -27.43
CA MET A 1 7.83 9.48 -26.03
C MET A 1 7.25 10.58 -25.15
N LYS A 2 6.22 10.28 -24.36
CA LYS A 2 5.65 11.21 -23.38
C LYS A 2 6.44 11.14 -22.06
N LYS A 3 6.84 12.29 -21.51
CA LYS A 3 7.42 12.36 -20.17
C LYS A 3 6.33 12.68 -19.16
N VAL A 4 6.23 11.87 -18.08
CA VAL A 4 5.25 12.03 -17.01
C VAL A 4 5.98 12.26 -15.71
N LEU A 5 5.65 13.34 -15.00
CA LEU A 5 6.14 13.57 -13.65
C LEU A 5 5.23 12.87 -12.64
N GLN A 6 5.80 11.93 -11.90
CA GLN A 6 5.16 11.27 -10.76
C GLN A 6 5.49 12.08 -9.50
N VAL A 7 4.51 12.80 -8.94
CA VAL A 7 4.69 13.65 -7.75
C VAL A 7 4.17 12.92 -6.52
N PHE A 8 5.00 12.80 -5.49
CA PHE A 8 4.62 12.20 -4.22
C PHE A 8 4.31 13.29 -3.18
N GLY A 9 3.21 13.12 -2.47
CA GLY A 9 2.81 14.01 -1.38
C GLY A 9 3.51 13.73 -0.05
N GLU A 10 4.32 12.69 0.01
CA GLU A 10 5.08 12.17 1.13
C GLU A 10 6.55 11.92 0.70
N PRO A 11 7.49 11.68 1.65
CA PRO A 11 8.84 11.22 1.31
C PRO A 11 8.81 9.93 0.48
N LEU A 12 9.77 9.75 -0.41
CA LEU A 12 9.95 8.48 -1.13
C LEU A 12 10.69 7.48 -0.24
N SER A 13 10.01 6.38 0.10
CA SER A 13 10.55 5.34 0.98
C SER A 13 10.07 3.93 0.53
N ASN A 14 9.83 3.04 1.47
CA ASN A 14 9.28 1.70 1.21
C ASN A 14 7.81 1.64 1.61
N GLY A 15 6.91 2.04 0.72
CA GLY A 15 5.48 2.07 0.98
C GLY A 15 4.63 1.49 -0.14
N GLY A 16 3.31 1.44 0.08
CA GLY A 16 2.36 0.92 -0.91
C GLY A 16 2.24 1.79 -2.16
N GLN A 17 2.50 3.10 -2.06
CA GLN A 17 2.48 4.02 -3.21
C GLN A 17 3.67 3.76 -4.13
N GLU A 18 4.85 3.60 -3.54
CA GLU A 18 6.09 3.29 -4.23
C GLU A 18 6.01 1.90 -4.88
N SER A 19 5.54 0.90 -4.14
CA SER A 19 5.31 -0.45 -4.69
C SER A 19 4.36 -0.41 -5.88
N PHE A 20 3.24 0.32 -5.78
CA PHE A 20 2.29 0.49 -6.87
C PHE A 20 2.96 1.10 -8.10
N ILE A 21 3.59 2.27 -7.98
CA ILE A 21 4.11 2.98 -9.15
C ILE A 21 5.31 2.25 -9.78
N MET A 22 6.15 1.58 -8.98
CA MET A 22 7.26 0.79 -9.49
C MET A 22 6.77 -0.47 -10.22
N ASN A 23 5.71 -1.12 -9.74
CA ASN A 23 5.08 -2.20 -10.47
C ASN A 23 4.59 -1.73 -11.85
N MET A 24 4.00 -0.53 -11.93
CA MET A 24 3.62 0.07 -13.22
C MET A 24 4.85 0.39 -14.08
N TYR A 25 5.87 1.03 -13.50
CA TYR A 25 7.04 1.50 -14.23
C TYR A 25 7.90 0.38 -14.81
N ARG A 26 8.03 -0.74 -14.11
CA ARG A 26 8.69 -1.96 -14.61
C ARG A 26 7.98 -2.56 -15.83
N ASN A 27 6.66 -2.37 -15.93
CA ASN A 27 5.83 -3.05 -16.93
C ASN A 27 5.26 -2.13 -18.03
N ILE A 28 5.38 -0.82 -17.92
CA ILE A 28 4.96 0.13 -18.96
C ILE A 28 5.95 0.12 -20.13
N ASN A 29 5.46 0.40 -21.35
CA ASN A 29 6.33 0.55 -22.50
C ASN A 29 7.10 1.90 -22.42
N ARG A 30 8.34 1.84 -21.97
CA ARG A 30 9.19 3.03 -21.77
C ARG A 30 9.61 3.73 -23.08
N ASN A 31 9.42 3.13 -24.22
CA ASN A 31 9.57 3.81 -25.52
C ASN A 31 8.43 4.81 -25.77
N ASN A 32 7.26 4.58 -25.22
CA ASN A 32 6.10 5.43 -25.37
C ASN A 32 5.97 6.44 -24.23
N VAL A 33 6.19 5.97 -22.98
CA VAL A 33 5.99 6.77 -21.76
C VAL A 33 7.17 6.58 -20.82
N GLN A 34 7.80 7.67 -20.43
CA GLN A 34 8.91 7.70 -19.47
C GLN A 34 8.51 8.45 -18.21
N PHE A 35 8.89 7.93 -17.03
CA PHE A 35 8.61 8.58 -15.76
C PHE A 35 9.83 9.31 -15.22
N ASP A 36 9.57 10.50 -14.69
CA ASP A 36 10.43 11.18 -13.72
C ASP A 36 9.68 11.26 -12.38
N PHE A 37 10.40 11.22 -11.29
CA PHE A 37 9.85 11.13 -9.93
C PHE A 37 10.25 12.36 -9.13
N PHE A 38 9.30 12.94 -8.40
CA PHE A 38 9.55 14.09 -7.55
C PHE A 38 8.92 13.92 -6.17
N THR A 39 9.73 14.14 -5.14
CA THR A 39 9.24 14.38 -3.78
C THR A 39 9.69 15.76 -3.28
N PRO A 40 8.80 16.56 -2.67
CA PRO A 40 9.17 17.83 -2.05
C PRO A 40 9.93 17.65 -0.74
N TYR A 41 10.17 16.43 -0.32
CA TYR A 41 10.83 16.02 0.90
C TYR A 41 12.16 15.30 0.58
N TYR A 42 12.42 14.20 1.25
CA TYR A 42 13.61 13.37 1.06
C TYR A 42 13.27 12.00 0.45
N CYS A 43 14.26 11.35 -0.10
CA CYS A 43 14.21 9.94 -0.49
C CYS A 43 15.23 9.18 0.39
N ASP A 44 14.75 8.22 1.17
CA ASP A 44 15.57 7.39 2.06
C ASP A 44 15.80 5.96 1.52
N ASN A 45 15.49 5.74 0.25
CA ASN A 45 15.60 4.45 -0.41
C ASN A 45 16.53 4.52 -1.63
N GLU A 46 17.83 4.37 -1.40
CA GLU A 46 18.84 4.39 -2.46
C GLU A 46 18.60 3.32 -3.53
N LYS A 47 18.18 2.11 -3.15
CA LYS A 47 17.87 1.03 -4.10
C LYS A 47 16.73 1.39 -5.06
N LEU A 48 15.74 2.13 -4.56
CA LEU A 48 14.65 2.64 -5.39
C LEU A 48 15.16 3.67 -6.41
N VAL A 49 16.05 4.57 -5.98
CA VAL A 49 16.68 5.58 -6.85
C VAL A 49 17.50 4.89 -7.94
N ASP A 50 18.34 3.93 -7.58
CA ASP A 50 19.16 3.17 -8.53
C ASP A 50 18.31 2.43 -9.55
N GLU A 51 17.23 1.79 -9.11
CA GLU A 51 16.30 1.10 -10.01
C GLU A 51 15.62 2.08 -10.97
N ILE A 52 15.09 3.21 -10.48
CA ILE A 52 14.47 4.22 -11.34
C ILE A 52 15.44 4.71 -12.40
N ASN A 53 16.67 5.02 -12.00
CA ASN A 53 17.72 5.47 -12.92
C ASN A 53 18.08 4.38 -13.97
N SER A 54 18.17 3.12 -13.55
CA SER A 54 18.43 2.00 -14.47
C SER A 54 17.33 1.80 -15.52
N LEU A 55 16.10 2.19 -15.17
CA LEU A 55 14.94 2.17 -16.08
C LEU A 55 14.85 3.45 -16.94
N GLY A 56 15.78 4.38 -16.81
CA GLY A 56 15.89 5.61 -17.61
C GLY A 56 15.11 6.80 -17.05
N GLY A 57 14.56 6.71 -15.82
CA GLY A 57 13.91 7.80 -15.12
C GLY A 57 14.88 8.61 -14.26
N ASN A 58 14.40 9.72 -13.72
CA ASN A 58 15.15 10.55 -12.78
C ASN A 58 14.37 10.70 -11.48
N VAL A 59 15.10 10.81 -10.36
CA VAL A 59 14.52 11.11 -9.05
C VAL A 59 14.97 12.49 -8.62
N PHE A 60 14.02 13.36 -8.29
CA PHE A 60 14.26 14.71 -7.78
C PHE A 60 13.71 14.82 -6.36
N GLU A 61 14.55 15.31 -5.45
CA GLU A 61 14.17 15.60 -4.07
C GLU A 61 14.57 17.03 -3.68
N LYS A 62 13.83 17.65 -2.75
CA LYS A 62 14.12 19.02 -2.26
C LYS A 62 14.48 19.06 -0.78
N LYS A 63 14.68 17.91 -0.12
CA LYS A 63 15.07 17.78 1.30
C LYS A 63 14.21 18.61 2.28
N GLY A 64 12.91 18.77 1.95
CA GLY A 64 11.96 19.44 2.82
C GLY A 64 11.67 18.64 4.09
N ASN A 65 11.33 19.32 5.17
CA ASN A 65 10.91 18.66 6.41
C ASN A 65 9.51 18.06 6.26
N PHE A 66 9.42 16.77 6.44
CA PHE A 66 8.15 16.06 6.44
C PHE A 66 7.56 15.99 7.85
N ASP A 67 6.38 16.55 8.01
CA ASP A 67 5.55 16.36 9.20
C ASP A 67 4.17 15.86 8.78
N SER A 68 3.85 14.63 9.15
CA SER A 68 2.57 14.00 8.84
C SER A 68 1.36 14.73 9.47
N LYS A 69 1.57 15.44 10.56
CA LYS A 69 0.53 16.16 11.35
C LYS A 69 0.53 17.68 11.14
N GLY A 70 1.60 18.22 10.57
CA GLY A 70 1.91 19.62 10.62
C GLY A 70 1.87 20.38 9.31
N ASN A 71 2.85 21.25 9.18
CA ASN A 71 2.93 22.29 8.16
C ASN A 71 3.24 21.72 6.77
N LYS A 72 2.38 22.02 5.83
CA LYS A 72 2.53 21.63 4.40
C LYS A 72 3.17 22.74 3.56
N LYS A 73 3.83 23.74 4.16
CA LYS A 73 4.48 24.85 3.45
C LYS A 73 5.58 24.34 2.53
N ASP A 74 6.39 23.40 2.99
CA ASP A 74 7.48 22.83 2.20
C ASP A 74 6.95 22.09 0.96
N PHE A 75 5.83 21.39 1.07
CA PHE A 75 5.17 20.79 -0.10
C PHE A 75 4.84 21.84 -1.17
N ILE A 76 4.18 22.93 -0.78
CA ILE A 76 3.78 23.99 -1.70
C ILE A 76 5.01 24.69 -2.30
N LYS A 77 5.97 25.08 -1.44
CA LYS A 77 7.19 25.78 -1.83
C LYS A 77 8.01 24.95 -2.81
N ASN A 78 8.41 23.77 -2.39
CA ASN A 78 9.34 22.93 -3.13
C ASN A 78 8.76 22.43 -4.46
N LEU A 79 7.47 22.06 -4.51
CA LEU A 79 6.82 21.70 -5.76
C LEU A 79 6.68 22.91 -6.70
N SER A 80 6.38 24.10 -6.16
CA SER A 80 6.24 25.32 -6.97
C SER A 80 7.60 25.74 -7.56
N GLU A 81 8.68 25.68 -6.81
CA GLU A 81 10.05 25.98 -7.26
C GLU A 81 10.49 24.97 -8.32
N PHE A 82 10.31 23.68 -8.06
CA PHE A 82 10.66 22.62 -9.01
C PHE A 82 9.97 22.80 -10.36
N LEU A 83 8.64 23.07 -10.37
CA LEU A 83 7.87 23.23 -11.61
C LEU A 83 8.08 24.58 -12.32
N LYS A 84 8.80 25.55 -11.74
CA LYS A 84 9.31 26.72 -12.46
C LYS A 84 10.49 26.36 -13.35
N GLU A 85 11.39 25.51 -12.83
CA GLU A 85 12.61 25.07 -13.49
C GLU A 85 12.38 23.93 -14.49
N HIS A 86 11.44 23.03 -14.16
CA HIS A 86 11.15 21.82 -14.94
C HIS A 86 9.70 21.85 -15.47
N LYS A 87 9.55 21.73 -16.79
CA LYS A 87 8.23 21.78 -17.46
C LYS A 87 7.77 20.36 -17.84
N TYR A 88 6.57 19.99 -17.40
CA TYR A 88 5.91 18.73 -17.76
C TYR A 88 4.49 19.00 -18.27
N GLU A 89 4.14 18.36 -19.38
CA GLU A 89 2.76 18.42 -19.87
C GLU A 89 1.82 17.51 -19.06
N ILE A 90 2.35 16.42 -18.51
CA ILE A 90 1.59 15.42 -17.74
C ILE A 90 2.19 15.31 -16.35
N ILE A 91 1.37 15.56 -15.34
CA ILE A 91 1.75 15.44 -13.92
C ILE A 91 0.74 14.53 -13.22
N HIS A 92 1.23 13.46 -12.62
CA HIS A 92 0.44 12.51 -11.84
C HIS A 92 0.83 12.61 -10.36
N ILE A 93 -0.14 12.96 -9.53
CA ILE A 93 0.08 13.27 -8.10
C ILE A 93 -0.46 12.13 -7.27
N HIS A 94 0.43 11.49 -6.51
CA HIS A 94 0.16 10.38 -5.61
C HIS A 94 0.21 10.86 -4.16
N SER A 95 -0.84 10.66 -3.39
CA SER A 95 -0.80 10.98 -1.96
C SER A 95 -1.93 10.35 -1.16
N GLY A 96 -1.62 10.03 0.10
CA GLY A 96 -2.60 9.79 1.16
C GLY A 96 -3.23 11.08 1.72
N SER A 97 -2.69 12.25 1.39
CA SER A 97 -3.15 13.56 1.87
C SER A 97 -4.05 14.27 0.85
N ILE A 98 -5.29 14.57 1.25
CA ILE A 98 -6.21 15.35 0.41
C ILE A 98 -5.67 16.76 0.11
N PHE A 99 -4.89 17.33 1.04
CA PHE A 99 -4.22 18.61 0.85
C PHE A 99 -3.20 18.54 -0.29
N ALA A 100 -2.33 17.51 -0.29
CA ALA A 100 -1.31 17.34 -1.32
C ALA A 100 -1.95 17.14 -2.71
N LEU A 101 -3.02 16.33 -2.80
CA LEU A 101 -3.78 16.17 -4.06
C LEU A 101 -4.35 17.50 -4.56
N ALA A 102 -4.99 18.29 -3.68
CA ALA A 102 -5.66 19.54 -4.05
C ALA A 102 -4.68 20.64 -4.44
N TYR A 103 -3.70 20.90 -3.58
CA TYR A 103 -2.73 21.99 -3.81
C TYR A 103 -1.68 21.61 -4.84
N GLY A 104 -1.29 20.34 -4.90
CA GLY A 104 -0.44 19.82 -5.97
C GLY A 104 -1.07 20.00 -7.35
N ALA A 105 -2.36 19.67 -7.49
CA ALA A 105 -3.09 19.88 -8.74
C ALA A 105 -3.16 21.38 -9.13
N LYS A 106 -3.40 22.27 -8.14
CA LYS A 106 -3.37 23.73 -8.38
C LYS A 106 -2.01 24.19 -8.90
N ILE A 107 -0.93 23.75 -8.28
CA ILE A 107 0.44 24.13 -8.65
C ILE A 107 0.76 23.57 -10.04
N ALA A 108 0.48 22.28 -10.29
CA ALA A 108 0.69 21.64 -11.58
C ALA A 108 -0.04 22.36 -12.73
N ARG A 109 -1.32 22.70 -12.56
CA ARG A 109 -2.06 23.46 -13.59
C ARG A 109 -1.51 24.86 -13.80
N LYS A 110 -1.07 25.53 -12.74
CA LYS A 110 -0.46 26.87 -12.84
C LYS A 110 0.93 26.85 -13.48
N SER A 111 1.64 25.74 -13.45
CA SER A 111 2.93 25.57 -14.15
C SER A 111 2.77 25.30 -15.65
N GLY A 112 1.53 25.14 -16.14
CA GLY A 112 1.23 24.90 -17.55
C GLY A 112 0.97 23.45 -17.92
N ALA A 113 0.90 22.52 -16.95
CA ALA A 113 0.58 21.12 -17.24
C ALA A 113 -0.81 21.00 -17.90
N LYS A 114 -0.86 20.27 -19.02
CA LYS A 114 -2.09 20.02 -19.78
C LYS A 114 -2.95 18.94 -19.13
N LYS A 115 -2.31 17.86 -18.67
CA LYS A 115 -2.96 16.74 -17.96
C LYS A 115 -2.47 16.69 -16.54
N VAL A 116 -3.39 16.82 -15.57
CA VAL A 116 -3.11 16.76 -14.14
C VAL A 116 -3.99 15.69 -13.51
N ILE A 117 -3.37 14.61 -13.11
CA ILE A 117 -4.01 13.43 -12.53
C ILE A 117 -3.81 13.45 -11.01
N VAL A 118 -4.87 13.24 -10.26
CA VAL A 118 -4.80 13.04 -8.81
C VAL A 118 -5.16 11.61 -8.47
N HIS A 119 -4.29 10.93 -7.70
CA HIS A 119 -4.44 9.51 -7.38
C HIS A 119 -4.49 9.31 -5.86
N SER A 120 -5.62 8.79 -5.40
CA SER A 120 -5.86 8.47 -3.99
C SER A 120 -5.44 7.03 -3.69
N HIS A 121 -4.51 6.85 -2.73
CA HIS A 121 -3.98 5.53 -2.36
C HIS A 121 -4.51 4.98 -1.03
N CYS A 122 -5.19 5.78 -0.22
CA CYS A 122 -5.68 5.31 1.08
C CYS A 122 -6.94 6.06 1.55
N GLY A 123 -7.62 5.46 2.52
CA GLY A 123 -8.61 6.12 3.35
C GLY A 123 -7.96 7.08 4.37
N GLY A 124 -8.46 7.12 5.59
CA GLY A 124 -7.93 7.92 6.68
C GLY A 124 -8.81 7.85 7.94
N PHE A 125 -8.39 8.52 9.00
CA PHE A 125 -9.20 8.63 10.21
C PHE A 125 -10.34 9.63 10.07
N LYS A 126 -11.55 9.25 10.49
CA LYS A 126 -12.72 10.15 10.56
C LYS A 126 -12.57 11.07 11.78
N ASN A 127 -11.96 12.24 11.60
CA ASN A 127 -11.88 13.27 12.64
C ASN A 127 -12.26 14.66 12.11
N LEU A 128 -12.53 15.59 13.03
CA LEU A 128 -12.98 16.94 12.70
C LEU A 128 -11.93 17.70 11.85
N LYS A 129 -10.64 17.56 12.17
CA LYS A 129 -9.54 18.19 11.44
C LYS A 129 -9.55 17.75 9.97
N TYR A 130 -9.69 16.45 9.72
CA TYR A 130 -9.78 15.93 8.36
C TYR A 130 -10.99 16.48 7.59
N ARG A 131 -12.15 16.57 8.26
CA ARG A 131 -13.37 17.13 7.66
C ARG A 131 -13.18 18.58 7.22
N LEU A 132 -12.55 19.41 8.04
CA LEU A 132 -12.22 20.80 7.69
C LEU A 132 -11.26 20.88 6.51
N ILE A 133 -10.18 20.08 6.54
CA ILE A 133 -9.22 20.03 5.42
C ILE A 133 -9.92 19.61 4.13
N LYS A 134 -10.84 18.64 4.18
CA LYS A 134 -11.63 18.20 3.00
C LYS A 134 -12.49 19.33 2.46
N ILE A 135 -13.18 20.10 3.30
CA ILE A 135 -13.99 21.26 2.90
C ILE A 135 -13.11 22.29 2.20
N LEU A 136 -11.98 22.67 2.80
CA LEU A 136 -11.07 23.68 2.24
C LEU A 136 -10.38 23.21 0.94
N SER A 137 -10.14 21.92 0.78
CA SER A 137 -9.49 21.33 -0.39
C SER A 137 -10.46 21.10 -1.56
N THR A 138 -11.76 20.93 -1.28
CA THR A 138 -12.78 20.61 -2.28
C THR A 138 -12.82 21.57 -3.49
N PRO A 139 -12.78 22.92 -3.34
CA PRO A 139 -12.79 23.83 -4.50
C PRO A 139 -11.60 23.61 -5.44
N TYR A 140 -10.42 23.30 -4.88
CA TYR A 140 -9.22 23.05 -5.68
C TYR A 140 -9.30 21.71 -6.41
N LEU A 141 -9.80 20.66 -5.74
CA LEU A 141 -10.03 19.37 -6.37
C LEU A 141 -11.11 19.41 -7.46
N LEU A 142 -12.09 20.30 -7.38
CA LEU A 142 -13.08 20.45 -8.45
C LEU A 142 -12.56 21.25 -9.65
N LYS A 143 -11.55 22.11 -9.46
CA LYS A 143 -11.11 23.07 -10.47
C LYS A 143 -9.88 22.64 -11.26
N TYR A 144 -8.89 22.02 -10.61
CA TYR A 144 -7.55 21.89 -11.17
C TYR A 144 -7.20 20.51 -11.76
N PRO A 145 -7.61 19.37 -11.18
CA PRO A 145 -7.36 18.07 -11.82
C PRO A 145 -8.13 17.94 -13.14
N THR A 146 -7.51 17.24 -14.09
CA THR A 146 -8.18 16.79 -15.32
C THR A 146 -8.77 15.39 -15.16
N ASN A 147 -8.11 14.55 -14.33
CA ASN A 147 -8.48 13.16 -14.14
C ASN A 147 -8.36 12.77 -12.66
N TYR A 148 -9.23 11.88 -12.23
CA TYR A 148 -9.28 11.37 -10.86
C TYR A 148 -9.10 9.85 -10.88
N TYR A 149 -8.11 9.37 -10.13
CA TYR A 149 -7.82 7.95 -9.98
C TYR A 149 -7.75 7.56 -8.51
N ALA A 150 -8.14 6.34 -8.20
CA ALA A 150 -8.03 5.78 -6.86
C ALA A 150 -7.71 4.28 -6.95
N CYS A 151 -7.04 3.75 -5.93
CA CYS A 151 -6.75 2.32 -5.85
C CYS A 151 -7.99 1.46 -5.52
N SER A 152 -9.05 2.08 -4.98
CA SER A 152 -10.33 1.45 -4.63
C SER A 152 -11.46 2.47 -4.56
N LYS A 153 -12.71 2.01 -4.60
CA LYS A 153 -13.89 2.86 -4.39
C LYS A 153 -13.83 3.56 -3.03
N LEU A 154 -13.44 2.84 -1.99
CA LEU A 154 -13.26 3.41 -0.64
C LEU A 154 -12.25 4.58 -0.65
N ALA A 155 -11.11 4.42 -1.32
CA ALA A 155 -10.11 5.48 -1.42
C ALA A 155 -10.61 6.69 -2.20
N ALA A 156 -11.43 6.49 -3.25
CA ALA A 156 -12.08 7.57 -3.99
C ALA A 156 -13.07 8.34 -3.11
N GLU A 157 -14.02 7.67 -2.49
CA GLU A 157 -15.05 8.25 -1.62
C GLU A 157 -14.44 9.06 -0.46
N TRP A 158 -13.32 8.59 0.04
CA TRP A 158 -12.62 9.24 1.13
C TRP A 158 -12.00 10.59 0.73
N LYS A 159 -11.36 10.65 -0.43
CA LYS A 159 -10.60 11.83 -0.87
C LYS A 159 -11.37 12.77 -1.79
N PHE A 160 -12.12 12.24 -2.72
CA PHE A 160 -12.71 13.08 -3.76
C PHE A 160 -13.97 13.82 -3.29
N PRO A 161 -14.28 14.98 -3.90
CA PRO A 161 -15.52 15.70 -3.66
C PRO A 161 -16.76 14.84 -3.96
N LYS A 162 -17.83 15.02 -3.18
CA LYS A 162 -19.09 14.30 -3.39
C LYS A 162 -19.63 14.41 -4.82
N LYS A 163 -19.41 15.55 -5.49
CA LYS A 163 -19.80 15.75 -6.89
C LYS A 163 -19.10 14.75 -7.82
N ILE A 164 -17.78 14.60 -7.68
CA ILE A 164 -16.97 13.65 -8.48
C ILE A 164 -17.44 12.21 -8.26
N ILE A 165 -17.76 11.84 -7.02
CA ILE A 165 -18.24 10.51 -6.68
C ILE A 165 -19.64 10.24 -7.27
N LYS A 166 -20.58 11.18 -7.11
CA LYS A 166 -21.96 11.05 -7.63
C LYS A 166 -22.06 11.02 -9.15
N GLU A 167 -21.18 11.77 -9.82
CA GLU A 167 -21.10 11.84 -11.28
C GLU A 167 -20.21 10.76 -11.87
N GLU A 168 -19.66 9.86 -11.03
CA GLU A 168 -18.74 8.77 -11.39
C GLU A 168 -17.53 9.24 -12.24
N LYS A 169 -17.09 10.48 -12.03
CA LYS A 169 -15.97 11.12 -12.75
C LYS A 169 -14.60 10.71 -12.18
N TYR A 170 -14.46 9.45 -11.81
CA TYR A 170 -13.19 8.88 -11.35
C TYR A 170 -13.01 7.47 -11.90
N ASN A 171 -11.78 7.02 -11.92
CA ASN A 171 -11.42 5.68 -12.37
C ASN A 171 -10.71 4.91 -11.26
N ILE A 172 -10.91 3.62 -11.24
CA ILE A 172 -10.15 2.72 -10.37
C ILE A 172 -8.96 2.17 -11.13
N LEU A 173 -7.76 2.43 -10.61
CA LEU A 173 -6.52 1.80 -11.06
C LEU A 173 -6.02 0.91 -9.93
N LYS A 174 -6.22 -0.38 -10.09
CA LYS A 174 -5.98 -1.37 -9.05
C LYS A 174 -4.50 -1.48 -8.71
N ASN A 175 -4.19 -1.74 -7.45
CA ASN A 175 -2.84 -2.06 -6.98
C ASN A 175 -2.48 -3.48 -7.46
N ALA A 176 -2.10 -3.58 -8.72
CA ALA A 176 -1.80 -4.83 -9.40
C ALA A 176 -0.41 -5.35 -9.06
N ILE A 177 -0.24 -6.66 -9.15
CA ILE A 177 0.96 -7.41 -8.79
C ILE A 177 1.48 -8.23 -9.98
N ASP A 178 2.75 -8.64 -9.92
CA ASP A 178 3.33 -9.57 -10.90
C ASP A 178 2.94 -11.01 -10.53
N THR A 179 1.87 -11.50 -11.16
CA THR A 179 1.36 -12.85 -10.95
C THR A 179 2.30 -13.96 -11.42
N ASN A 180 3.34 -13.65 -12.20
CA ASN A 180 4.36 -14.62 -12.57
C ASN A 180 5.41 -14.79 -11.46
N LYS A 181 5.49 -13.86 -10.51
CA LYS A 181 6.41 -13.91 -9.37
C LYS A 181 5.72 -14.25 -8.05
N LEU A 182 4.41 -14.02 -7.95
CA LEU A 182 3.66 -14.21 -6.72
C LEU A 182 2.61 -15.30 -6.92
N TYR A 183 2.94 -16.51 -6.52
CA TYR A 183 2.09 -17.72 -6.60
C TYR A 183 2.42 -18.66 -5.45
N PHE A 184 1.51 -19.59 -5.17
CA PHE A 184 1.76 -20.65 -4.19
C PHE A 184 2.58 -21.79 -4.82
N ASP A 185 3.64 -22.20 -4.11
CA ASP A 185 4.48 -23.32 -4.45
C ASP A 185 4.93 -24.06 -3.18
N GLU A 186 4.60 -25.35 -3.09
CA GLU A 186 4.90 -26.17 -1.90
C GLU A 186 6.41 -26.33 -1.68
N ASN A 187 7.22 -26.44 -2.75
CA ASN A 187 8.68 -26.58 -2.61
C ASN A 187 9.30 -25.27 -2.04
N ILE A 188 8.81 -24.12 -2.48
CA ILE A 188 9.23 -22.84 -1.91
C ILE A 188 8.84 -22.78 -0.43
N ARG A 189 7.61 -23.19 -0.11
CA ARG A 189 7.10 -23.23 1.26
C ARG A 189 7.99 -24.12 2.17
N GLU A 190 8.22 -25.36 1.79
CA GLU A 190 9.02 -26.30 2.56
C GLU A 190 10.46 -25.79 2.77
N LYS A 191 11.09 -25.32 1.69
CA LYS A 191 12.44 -24.75 1.76
C LYS A 191 12.51 -23.57 2.71
N THR A 192 11.61 -22.58 2.56
CA THR A 192 11.63 -21.36 3.38
C THR A 192 11.32 -21.66 4.84
N ARG A 193 10.40 -22.57 5.12
CA ARG A 193 10.08 -22.98 6.49
C ARG A 193 11.26 -23.65 7.16
N LYS A 194 12.02 -24.50 6.44
CA LYS A 194 13.25 -25.10 6.91
C LYS A 194 14.34 -24.07 7.20
N GLU A 195 14.55 -23.13 6.30
CA GLU A 195 15.54 -22.04 6.50
C GLU A 195 15.23 -21.17 7.72
N LEU A 196 13.93 -21.00 8.04
CA LEU A 196 13.47 -20.22 9.20
C LEU A 196 13.27 -21.05 10.48
N ASN A 197 13.48 -22.39 10.45
CA ASN A 197 13.24 -23.34 11.54
C ASN A 197 11.79 -23.28 12.07
N ILE A 198 10.81 -23.30 11.14
CA ILE A 198 9.37 -23.23 11.44
C ILE A 198 8.55 -24.31 10.73
N GLU A 199 9.16 -25.46 10.40
CA GLU A 199 8.56 -26.53 9.58
C GLU A 199 7.19 -26.97 10.10
N ASP A 200 7.09 -27.25 11.38
CA ASP A 200 5.88 -27.80 12.01
C ASP A 200 5.02 -26.74 12.71
N LYS A 201 5.32 -25.44 12.52
CA LYS A 201 4.61 -24.36 13.23
C LYS A 201 3.41 -23.86 12.46
N PHE A 202 2.36 -23.46 13.18
CA PHE A 202 1.31 -22.63 12.63
C PHE A 202 1.83 -21.19 12.51
N VAL A 203 1.97 -20.68 11.29
CA VAL A 203 2.62 -19.40 10.98
C VAL A 203 1.60 -18.32 10.70
N VAL A 204 1.45 -17.39 11.63
CA VAL A 204 0.67 -16.16 11.46
C VAL A 204 1.58 -15.08 10.85
N GLY A 205 1.25 -14.56 9.68
CA GLY A 205 2.07 -13.59 8.97
C GLY A 205 1.50 -12.19 8.95
N HIS A 206 2.38 -11.21 8.97
CA HIS A 206 2.07 -9.80 8.73
C HIS A 206 3.22 -9.10 8.01
N ILE A 207 2.90 -8.33 6.98
CA ILE A 207 3.86 -7.51 6.25
C ILE A 207 3.34 -6.06 6.24
N GLY A 208 4.14 -5.14 6.76
CA GLY A 208 3.77 -3.73 6.76
C GLY A 208 4.67 -2.83 7.59
N ARG A 209 4.63 -1.54 7.33
CA ARG A 209 5.35 -0.55 8.13
C ARG A 209 4.87 -0.59 9.58
N PHE A 210 5.79 -0.56 10.53
CA PHE A 210 5.47 -0.53 11.96
C PHE A 210 4.99 0.85 12.37
N SER A 211 3.73 1.13 12.04
CA SER A 211 3.05 2.42 12.21
C SER A 211 1.68 2.24 12.87
N LEU A 212 1.12 3.32 13.39
CA LEU A 212 -0.21 3.32 14.01
C LEU A 212 -1.28 2.73 13.06
N GLN A 213 -1.20 3.05 11.77
CA GLN A 213 -2.18 2.58 10.78
C GLN A 213 -2.32 1.06 10.75
N LYS A 214 -1.19 0.33 10.83
CA LYS A 214 -1.14 -1.14 10.70
C LYS A 214 -1.56 -1.89 11.98
N ASN A 215 -1.63 -1.19 13.12
CA ASN A 215 -2.17 -1.70 14.39
C ASN A 215 -1.48 -2.99 14.90
N HIS A 216 -0.14 -2.98 14.87
CA HIS A 216 0.65 -4.12 15.36
C HIS A 216 0.39 -4.42 16.83
N ASP A 217 0.00 -3.42 17.62
CA ASP A 217 -0.35 -3.61 19.02
C ASP A 217 -1.48 -4.64 19.17
N PHE A 218 -2.58 -4.44 18.44
CA PHE A 218 -3.69 -5.38 18.45
C PHE A 218 -3.35 -6.73 17.81
N LEU A 219 -2.50 -6.74 16.75
CA LEU A 219 -2.02 -7.98 16.14
C LEU A 219 -1.31 -8.89 17.15
N ILE A 220 -0.46 -8.30 18.01
CA ILE A 220 0.26 -9.05 19.05
C ILE A 220 -0.72 -9.62 20.07
N ASP A 221 -1.78 -8.86 20.45
CA ASP A 221 -2.81 -9.38 21.34
C ASP A 221 -3.57 -10.57 20.71
N VAL A 222 -3.93 -10.47 19.43
CA VAL A 222 -4.56 -11.57 18.68
C VAL A 222 -3.64 -12.79 18.64
N PHE A 223 -2.36 -12.59 18.35
CA PHE A 223 -1.39 -13.71 18.32
C PHE A 223 -1.20 -14.32 19.70
N ASN A 224 -1.17 -13.53 20.76
CA ASN A 224 -1.10 -14.06 22.14
C ASN A 224 -2.28 -14.99 22.46
N GLU A 225 -3.48 -14.67 21.99
CA GLU A 225 -4.65 -15.54 22.14
C GLU A 225 -4.56 -16.79 21.25
N ILE A 226 -4.01 -16.68 20.03
CA ILE A 226 -3.72 -17.85 19.17
C ILE A 226 -2.72 -18.78 19.87
N GLN A 227 -1.61 -18.24 20.42
CA GLN A 227 -0.56 -18.99 21.08
C GLN A 227 -1.07 -19.80 22.30
N LYS A 228 -2.09 -19.30 23.01
CA LYS A 228 -2.71 -20.04 24.12
C LYS A 228 -3.47 -21.30 23.66
N LYS A 229 -3.98 -21.28 22.42
CA LYS A 229 -4.82 -22.35 21.85
C LYS A 229 -4.02 -23.28 20.92
N GLU A 230 -3.00 -22.73 20.26
CA GLU A 230 -2.09 -23.38 19.34
C GLU A 230 -0.64 -23.11 19.79
N ASN A 231 -0.17 -23.92 20.75
CA ASN A 231 1.14 -23.74 21.37
C ASN A 231 2.30 -23.81 20.37
N ASN A 232 2.13 -24.52 19.25
CA ASN A 232 3.14 -24.64 18.19
C ASN A 232 2.94 -23.57 17.10
N SER A 233 2.64 -22.34 17.49
CA SER A 233 2.50 -21.22 16.57
C SER A 233 3.66 -20.23 16.62
N VAL A 234 3.82 -19.45 15.56
CA VAL A 234 4.80 -18.37 15.43
C VAL A 234 4.18 -17.19 14.70
N LEU A 235 4.49 -15.97 15.16
CA LEU A 235 4.14 -14.73 14.47
C LEU A 235 5.35 -14.26 13.64
N MET A 236 5.16 -14.08 12.35
CA MET A 236 6.17 -13.56 11.43
C MET A 236 5.82 -12.10 11.08
N LEU A 237 6.67 -11.16 11.52
CA LEU A 237 6.54 -9.73 11.29
C LEU A 237 7.60 -9.23 10.30
N ILE A 238 7.18 -8.72 9.14
CA ILE A 238 8.07 -8.18 8.13
C ILE A 238 7.82 -6.68 7.97
N GLY A 239 8.86 -5.89 8.14
CA GLY A 239 8.81 -4.43 8.02
C GLY A 239 9.62 -3.73 9.09
N VAL A 240 9.66 -2.42 8.99
CA VAL A 240 10.26 -1.49 9.97
C VAL A 240 9.35 -0.27 10.14
N GLY A 241 9.58 0.53 11.18
CA GLY A 241 8.83 1.76 11.36
C GLY A 241 8.99 2.35 12.76
N GLU A 242 8.35 3.48 12.96
CA GLU A 242 8.46 4.32 14.17
C GLU A 242 8.01 3.62 15.46
N LEU A 243 7.16 2.59 15.36
CA LEU A 243 6.66 1.85 16.52
C LEU A 243 7.46 0.58 16.86
N GLN A 244 8.58 0.31 16.17
CA GLN A 244 9.34 -0.95 16.33
C GLN A 244 9.79 -1.19 17.78
N GLY A 245 10.21 -0.15 18.50
CA GLY A 245 10.60 -0.25 19.91
C GLY A 245 9.43 -0.68 20.80
N GLN A 246 8.27 -0.01 20.66
CA GLN A 246 7.07 -0.31 21.44
C GLN A 246 6.54 -1.73 21.17
N ILE A 247 6.64 -2.18 19.91
CA ILE A 247 6.26 -3.55 19.50
C ILE A 247 7.15 -4.58 20.19
N LYS A 248 8.48 -4.38 20.21
CA LYS A 248 9.43 -5.26 20.92
C LYS A 248 9.14 -5.32 22.41
N GLU A 249 8.95 -4.18 23.05
CA GLU A 249 8.62 -4.10 24.49
C GLU A 249 7.32 -4.88 24.82
N LYS A 250 6.31 -4.79 23.95
CA LYS A 250 5.06 -5.54 24.13
C LYS A 250 5.27 -7.04 23.99
N ILE A 251 6.04 -7.48 22.99
CA ILE A 251 6.39 -8.88 22.76
C ILE A 251 7.11 -9.44 24.00
N ASP A 252 8.11 -8.72 24.53
CA ASP A 252 8.87 -9.14 25.72
C ASP A 252 7.98 -9.20 26.96
N ARG A 253 7.14 -8.21 27.20
CA ARG A 253 6.19 -8.15 28.33
C ARG A 253 5.19 -9.32 28.34
N LEU A 254 4.77 -9.79 27.16
CA LEU A 254 3.86 -10.93 27.02
C LEU A 254 4.58 -12.29 27.02
N GLY A 255 5.92 -12.32 27.13
CA GLY A 255 6.71 -13.56 27.10
C GLY A 255 6.77 -14.22 25.71
N LEU A 256 6.51 -13.48 24.64
CA LEU A 256 6.40 -14.00 23.27
C LEU A 256 7.71 -13.95 22.48
N LYS A 257 8.85 -13.57 23.11
CA LYS A 257 10.14 -13.36 22.44
C LYS A 257 10.55 -14.53 21.52
N ASN A 258 10.38 -15.76 21.98
CA ASN A 258 10.74 -16.99 21.24
C ASN A 258 9.62 -17.47 20.29
N LYS A 259 8.53 -16.70 20.16
CA LYS A 259 7.34 -17.01 19.34
C LYS A 259 7.12 -15.98 18.25
N VAL A 260 7.98 -14.94 18.15
CA VAL A 260 7.86 -13.89 17.16
C VAL A 260 9.16 -13.75 16.36
N LEU A 261 9.06 -13.88 15.05
CA LEU A 261 10.14 -13.62 14.10
C LEU A 261 10.00 -12.20 13.55
N MET A 262 10.90 -11.29 13.93
CA MET A 262 10.97 -9.93 13.38
C MET A 262 12.04 -9.88 12.30
N LEU A 263 11.63 -9.87 11.03
CA LEU A 263 12.54 -10.06 9.89
C LEU A 263 12.97 -8.74 9.22
N ASN A 264 12.63 -7.57 9.80
CA ASN A 264 12.91 -6.25 9.21
C ASN A 264 12.41 -6.14 7.76
N LEU A 265 13.13 -5.35 6.91
CA LEU A 265 12.82 -5.25 5.48
C LEU A 265 13.39 -6.46 4.74
N ARG A 266 12.56 -7.07 3.90
CA ARG A 266 12.91 -8.24 3.09
C ARG A 266 12.51 -8.00 1.63
N SER A 267 13.22 -8.61 0.70
CA SER A 267 12.91 -8.60 -0.74
C SER A 267 12.31 -9.92 -1.24
N ASP A 268 12.46 -11.00 -0.48
CA ASP A 268 11.97 -12.35 -0.74
C ASP A 268 10.52 -12.54 -0.22
N ILE A 269 9.63 -11.63 -0.63
CA ILE A 269 8.24 -11.60 -0.15
C ILE A 269 7.47 -12.85 -0.60
N GLN A 270 7.73 -13.37 -1.79
CA GLN A 270 7.10 -14.61 -2.28
C GLN A 270 7.40 -15.78 -1.34
N GLU A 271 8.66 -15.96 -1.01
CA GLU A 271 9.15 -17.04 -0.13
C GLU A 271 8.48 -16.94 1.25
N LEU A 272 8.47 -15.74 1.83
CA LEU A 272 7.89 -15.51 3.15
C LEU A 272 6.37 -15.71 3.16
N LEU A 273 5.64 -15.23 2.12
CA LEU A 273 4.21 -15.48 1.99
C LEU A 273 3.91 -16.98 1.80
N ASN A 274 4.75 -17.71 1.08
CA ASN A 274 4.62 -19.17 0.96
C ASN A 274 4.82 -19.87 2.31
N ALA A 275 5.71 -19.39 3.17
CA ALA A 275 5.97 -19.96 4.50
C ALA A 275 4.82 -19.75 5.51
N MET A 276 3.96 -18.75 5.33
CA MET A 276 2.84 -18.44 6.23
C MET A 276 1.67 -19.43 6.07
N ASP A 277 0.82 -19.54 7.09
CA ASP A 277 -0.45 -20.29 7.06
C ASP A 277 -1.65 -19.34 6.92
N VAL A 278 -1.63 -18.21 7.61
CA VAL A 278 -2.62 -17.15 7.54
C VAL A 278 -1.95 -15.78 7.48
N PHE A 279 -2.60 -14.83 6.84
CA PHE A 279 -2.17 -13.43 6.82
C PHE A 279 -3.14 -12.56 7.62
N VAL A 280 -2.62 -11.81 8.60
CA VAL A 280 -3.46 -10.98 9.49
C VAL A 280 -3.10 -9.50 9.33
N LEU A 281 -4.10 -8.68 8.99
CA LEU A 281 -3.95 -7.25 8.71
C LEU A 281 -5.01 -6.43 9.47
N PRO A 282 -4.87 -6.22 10.79
CA PRO A 282 -5.85 -5.52 11.61
C PRO A 282 -5.70 -3.98 11.50
N SER A 283 -5.41 -3.48 10.30
CA SER A 283 -5.20 -2.05 10.04
C SER A 283 -6.43 -1.22 10.43
N PHE A 284 -6.21 -0.03 10.97
CA PHE A 284 -7.32 0.90 11.22
C PHE A 284 -8.01 1.34 9.93
N PHE A 285 -7.26 1.48 8.86
CA PHE A 285 -7.78 1.80 7.52
C PHE A 285 -6.77 1.41 6.44
N GLU A 286 -7.29 0.94 5.29
CA GLU A 286 -6.52 0.76 4.05
C GLU A 286 -7.39 1.14 2.85
N GLY A 287 -6.75 1.66 1.80
CA GLY A 287 -7.42 1.86 0.52
C GLY A 287 -7.58 0.53 -0.22
N LEU A 288 -6.46 0.00 -0.67
CA LEU A 288 -6.31 -1.38 -1.14
C LEU A 288 -4.89 -1.82 -0.79
N PRO A 289 -4.70 -2.67 0.22
CA PRO A 289 -3.37 -3.11 0.63
C PRO A 289 -2.77 -4.03 -0.44
N VAL A 290 -1.65 -3.60 -1.06
CA VAL A 290 -0.93 -4.44 -2.05
C VAL A 290 -0.61 -5.81 -1.47
N VAL A 291 -0.11 -5.84 -0.24
CA VAL A 291 0.23 -7.08 0.48
C VAL A 291 -0.97 -8.02 0.68
N GLY A 292 -2.18 -7.50 0.76
CA GLY A 292 -3.40 -8.33 0.80
C GLY A 292 -3.66 -9.05 -0.53
N VAL A 293 -3.39 -8.36 -1.65
CA VAL A 293 -3.46 -8.96 -3.00
C VAL A 293 -2.34 -9.98 -3.18
N GLU A 294 -1.11 -9.66 -2.76
CA GLU A 294 0.06 -10.55 -2.78
C GLU A 294 -0.17 -11.82 -1.96
N SER A 295 -0.74 -11.67 -0.76
CA SER A 295 -1.10 -12.79 0.10
C SER A 295 -2.14 -13.71 -0.56
N GLN A 296 -3.18 -13.13 -1.14
CA GLN A 296 -4.18 -13.91 -1.84
C GLN A 296 -3.64 -14.59 -3.09
N ALA A 297 -2.70 -13.99 -3.83
CA ALA A 297 -2.07 -14.63 -4.99
C ALA A 297 -1.31 -15.91 -4.61
N THR A 298 -0.75 -15.95 -3.40
CA THR A 298 -0.15 -17.17 -2.85
C THR A 298 -1.16 -18.07 -2.13
N GLY A 299 -2.46 -17.85 -2.30
CA GLY A 299 -3.52 -18.68 -1.71
C GLY A 299 -3.68 -18.53 -0.19
N LEU A 300 -3.18 -17.46 0.44
CA LEU A 300 -3.38 -17.23 1.86
C LEU A 300 -4.79 -16.70 2.16
N GLN A 301 -5.39 -17.20 3.23
CA GLN A 301 -6.53 -16.55 3.85
C GLN A 301 -6.06 -15.23 4.50
N VAL A 302 -6.76 -14.14 4.20
CA VAL A 302 -6.45 -12.79 4.70
C VAL A 302 -7.50 -12.36 5.71
N PHE A 303 -7.10 -12.22 6.96
CA PHE A 303 -7.93 -11.77 8.06
C PHE A 303 -7.67 -10.28 8.30
N THR A 304 -8.64 -9.44 8.04
CA THR A 304 -8.47 -7.99 8.07
C THR A 304 -9.59 -7.27 8.82
N SER A 305 -9.35 -6.01 9.17
CA SER A 305 -10.37 -5.19 9.82
C SER A 305 -11.44 -4.70 8.82
N THR A 306 -12.59 -4.30 9.34
CA THR A 306 -13.65 -3.62 8.55
C THR A 306 -13.24 -2.21 8.07
N GLY A 307 -12.09 -1.69 8.49
CA GLY A 307 -11.50 -0.46 7.98
C GLY A 307 -10.74 -0.61 6.66
N VAL A 308 -10.53 -1.84 6.22
CA VAL A 308 -9.92 -2.19 4.92
C VAL A 308 -11.01 -2.32 3.86
N THR A 309 -10.69 -1.92 2.61
CA THR A 309 -11.64 -2.09 1.49
C THR A 309 -12.07 -3.53 1.31
N ARG A 310 -13.31 -3.73 0.88
CA ARG A 310 -13.85 -5.07 0.52
C ARG A 310 -13.52 -5.47 -0.93
N GLU A 311 -12.55 -4.82 -1.55
CA GLU A 311 -12.16 -5.05 -2.95
C GLU A 311 -10.92 -5.96 -3.07
N LEU A 312 -10.63 -6.81 -2.07
CA LEU A 312 -9.62 -7.85 -2.22
C LEU A 312 -10.06 -8.85 -3.30
N PRO A 313 -9.13 -9.30 -4.18
CA PRO A 313 -9.48 -9.99 -5.43
C PRO A 313 -10.16 -11.36 -5.27
N VAL A 314 -9.87 -12.09 -4.20
CA VAL A 314 -10.42 -13.43 -3.95
C VAL A 314 -11.30 -13.36 -2.71
N GLU A 315 -12.64 -13.30 -2.91
CA GLU A 315 -13.60 -13.07 -1.85
C GLU A 315 -13.57 -14.19 -0.80
N GLU A 316 -13.44 -15.45 -1.22
CA GLU A 316 -13.42 -16.61 -0.34
C GLU A 316 -12.19 -16.65 0.59
N LEU A 317 -11.15 -15.88 0.27
CA LEU A 317 -9.95 -15.76 1.07
C LEU A 317 -9.91 -14.47 1.91
N ALA A 318 -10.97 -13.65 1.91
CA ALA A 318 -11.01 -12.35 2.57
C ALA A 318 -11.99 -12.35 3.75
N TYR A 319 -11.50 -12.27 4.96
CA TYR A 319 -12.29 -12.24 6.19
C TYR A 319 -12.18 -10.87 6.87
N TYR A 320 -13.32 -10.24 7.14
CA TYR A 320 -13.40 -8.87 7.66
C TYR A 320 -14.01 -8.86 9.06
N TYR A 321 -13.22 -8.47 10.06
CA TYR A 321 -13.68 -8.39 11.44
C TYR A 321 -13.60 -6.97 12.00
N PRO A 322 -14.61 -6.52 12.77
CA PRO A 322 -14.52 -5.25 13.48
C PRO A 322 -13.36 -5.23 14.49
N LEU A 323 -12.70 -4.08 14.63
CA LEU A 323 -11.64 -3.91 15.64
C LEU A 323 -12.20 -3.81 17.07
N GLU A 324 -13.51 -3.62 17.21
CA GLU A 324 -14.25 -3.68 18.48
C GLU A 324 -14.39 -5.12 19.02
N TYR A 325 -14.16 -6.13 18.19
CA TYR A 325 -14.07 -7.51 18.66
C TYR A 325 -12.80 -7.68 19.49
N SER A 326 -12.90 -8.47 20.59
CA SER A 326 -11.73 -8.82 21.39
C SER A 326 -10.68 -9.59 20.56
N SER A 327 -9.43 -9.49 20.99
CA SER A 327 -8.33 -10.28 20.41
C SER A 327 -8.61 -11.79 20.47
N GLU A 328 -9.26 -12.27 21.54
CA GLU A 328 -9.69 -13.66 21.66
C GLU A 328 -10.73 -14.03 20.59
N LYS A 329 -11.70 -13.16 20.30
CA LYS A 329 -12.70 -13.41 19.25
C LYS A 329 -12.06 -13.46 17.87
N TRP A 330 -11.09 -12.58 17.59
CA TRP A 330 -10.31 -12.64 16.36
C TRP A 330 -9.54 -13.96 16.26
N ALA A 331 -8.83 -14.36 17.30
CA ALA A 331 -8.08 -15.60 17.35
C ALA A 331 -8.96 -16.84 17.10
N ASN A 332 -10.12 -16.91 17.78
CA ASN A 332 -11.08 -17.99 17.59
C ASN A 332 -11.60 -18.08 16.14
N ASN A 333 -11.92 -16.94 15.54
CA ASN A 333 -12.38 -16.89 14.16
C ASN A 333 -11.27 -17.30 13.18
N ILE A 334 -10.03 -16.81 13.36
CA ILE A 334 -8.88 -17.19 12.52
C ILE A 334 -8.67 -18.70 12.54
N LEU A 335 -8.58 -19.30 13.73
CA LEU A 335 -8.37 -20.75 13.89
C LEU A 335 -9.53 -21.56 13.34
N LYS A 336 -10.78 -21.10 13.49
CA LYS A 336 -11.97 -21.75 12.94
C LYS A 336 -11.95 -21.77 11.42
N GLU A 337 -11.72 -20.64 10.78
CA GLU A 337 -11.71 -20.52 9.31
C GLU A 337 -10.52 -21.22 8.67
N TYR A 338 -9.38 -21.27 9.37
CA TYR A 338 -8.19 -22.01 8.90
C TYR A 338 -8.40 -23.52 8.96
N LYS A 339 -9.17 -24.03 9.91
CA LYS A 339 -9.38 -25.48 10.11
C LYS A 339 -9.93 -26.15 8.85
N GLY A 340 -9.14 -27.07 8.30
CA GLY A 340 -9.51 -27.80 7.08
C GLY A 340 -9.28 -27.04 5.77
N TYR A 341 -8.77 -25.81 5.83
CA TYR A 341 -8.38 -25.07 4.62
C TYR A 341 -7.19 -25.75 3.92
N LYS A 342 -7.35 -26.03 2.63
CA LYS A 342 -6.26 -26.51 1.78
C LYS A 342 -5.84 -25.42 0.84
N ARG A 343 -4.62 -24.94 1.04
CA ARG A 343 -4.01 -23.88 0.26
C ARG A 343 -3.81 -24.31 -1.20
N LYS A 344 -4.08 -23.43 -2.14
CA LYS A 344 -3.90 -23.65 -3.58
C LYS A 344 -3.44 -22.38 -4.26
N ASN A 345 -2.92 -22.51 -5.47
CA ASN A 345 -2.58 -21.36 -6.31
C ASN A 345 -3.85 -20.65 -6.79
N THR A 346 -3.90 -19.33 -6.64
CA THR A 346 -5.04 -18.47 -6.97
C THR A 346 -4.67 -17.38 -8.01
N THR A 347 -3.51 -17.47 -8.65
CA THR A 347 -3.02 -16.44 -9.58
C THR A 347 -3.98 -16.16 -10.73
N GLU A 348 -4.68 -17.17 -11.25
CA GLU A 348 -5.68 -16.96 -12.30
C GLU A 348 -6.87 -16.12 -11.82
N LEU A 349 -7.38 -16.36 -10.61
CA LEU A 349 -8.42 -15.54 -10.01
C LEU A 349 -7.97 -14.08 -9.82
N ILE A 350 -6.69 -13.87 -9.47
CA ILE A 350 -6.08 -12.54 -9.37
C ILE A 350 -6.08 -11.83 -10.72
N LYS A 351 -5.69 -12.54 -11.81
CA LYS A 351 -5.68 -12.00 -13.19
C LYS A 351 -7.09 -11.67 -13.67
N GLU A 352 -8.04 -12.59 -13.54
CA GLU A 352 -9.44 -12.41 -13.89
C GLU A 352 -10.09 -11.25 -13.16
N SER A 353 -9.73 -11.05 -11.89
CA SER A 353 -10.14 -9.90 -11.09
C SER A 353 -9.44 -8.59 -11.50
N GLY A 354 -8.57 -8.60 -12.51
CA GLY A 354 -7.90 -7.40 -13.06
C GLY A 354 -6.78 -6.85 -12.19
N TYR A 355 -6.13 -7.69 -11.38
CA TYR A 355 -4.97 -7.33 -10.56
C TYR A 355 -3.64 -7.77 -11.17
N ASP A 356 -3.61 -8.13 -12.45
CA ASP A 356 -2.36 -8.38 -13.17
C ASP A 356 -1.67 -7.07 -13.55
N VAL A 357 -0.38 -6.99 -13.24
CA VAL A 357 0.40 -5.75 -13.42
C VAL A 357 0.56 -5.35 -14.89
N LYS A 358 0.62 -6.32 -15.82
CA LYS A 358 0.75 -6.02 -17.26
C LYS A 358 -0.51 -5.35 -17.78
N ILE A 359 -1.68 -5.82 -17.34
CA ILE A 359 -2.97 -5.22 -17.71
C ILE A 359 -3.09 -3.82 -17.12
N ALA A 360 -2.71 -3.64 -15.85
CA ALA A 360 -2.78 -2.34 -15.18
C ALA A 360 -1.79 -1.33 -15.78
N ALA A 361 -0.56 -1.76 -16.11
CA ALA A 361 0.44 -0.90 -16.75
C ALA A 361 -0.02 -0.45 -18.15
N LYS A 362 -0.64 -1.34 -18.94
CA LYS A 362 -1.21 -0.97 -20.24
C LYS A 362 -2.31 0.08 -20.10
N LYS A 363 -3.23 -0.07 -19.14
CA LYS A 363 -4.27 0.94 -18.87
C LYS A 363 -3.66 2.28 -18.44
N MET A 364 -2.59 2.26 -17.64
CA MET A 364 -1.89 3.48 -17.25
C MET A 364 -1.17 4.13 -18.43
N GLU A 365 -0.58 3.35 -19.34
CA GLU A 365 0.02 3.85 -20.57
C GLU A 365 -1.01 4.55 -21.46
N GLU A 366 -2.15 3.91 -21.70
CA GLU A 366 -3.25 4.48 -22.46
C GLU A 366 -3.72 5.83 -21.86
N LEU A 367 -3.82 5.91 -20.52
CA LEU A 367 -4.13 7.16 -19.82
C LEU A 367 -3.17 8.30 -20.18
N TYR A 368 -1.88 8.02 -20.33
CA TYR A 368 -0.89 9.06 -20.62
C TYR A 368 -0.79 9.42 -22.10
N LEU A 369 -1.18 8.52 -22.99
CA LEU A 369 -1.10 8.74 -24.43
C LEU A 369 -2.32 9.49 -25.02
N THR A 370 -3.48 9.34 -24.39
CA THR A 370 -4.70 10.12 -24.71
C THR A 370 -4.65 11.52 -24.09
#